data_4b8f83311de249e7f4d65c34075dc170
#
_entry.id   4b8f83311de249e7f4d65c34075dc170
#
_cell.length_a   1.000
_cell.length_b   1.000
_cell.length_c   1.000
_cell.angle_alpha   90.00
_cell.angle_beta   90.00
_cell.angle_gamma   90.00
#
_symmetry.space_group_name_H-M   'P 1'
#
loop_
_entity.id
_entity.type
_entity.pdbx_description
1 polymer ?
#
loop_
_entity_poly.entity_id
_entity_poly.type
_entity_poly.pdbx_seq_one_letter_code
_entity_poly.pdbx_strand_id
1 'polypeptide(L)'
;MNSIEICSYLEKEVIKPNNCTGCGMCVALLGGVMVYKNGTVLPDFVSKKKYIEDKVSNMVYLACPGHGISYPSLYRKHYGRLPDNWLFGNVKKIRTGYALDSTIRRNSAS
;
A
#
# COMPACT_ATOMS: atom_id res chain seq x y z
N MET A 1 11.56 1.73 15.29
CA MET A 1 10.61 2.87 15.31
C MET A 1 9.53 2.55 16.31
N ASN A 2 9.36 3.38 17.32
CA ASN A 2 8.32 3.16 18.33
C ASN A 2 6.94 3.64 17.84
N SER A 3 5.88 3.37 18.62
CA SER A 3 4.50 3.70 18.22
C SER A 3 4.24 5.19 18.04
N ILE A 4 4.91 6.05 18.79
CA ILE A 4 4.76 7.51 18.68
C ILE A 4 5.45 8.01 17.41
N GLU A 5 6.64 7.47 17.14
CA GLU A 5 7.43 7.84 15.96
C GLU A 5 6.73 7.45 14.67
N ILE A 6 6.18 6.23 14.56
CA ILE A 6 5.46 5.81 13.36
C ILE A 6 4.20 6.66 13.13
N CYS A 7 3.47 6.97 14.21
CA CYS A 7 2.30 7.80 14.12
C CYS A 7 2.63 9.23 13.66
N SER A 8 3.64 9.83 14.26
CA SER A 8 4.10 11.17 13.87
C SER A 8 4.64 11.20 12.45
N TYR A 9 5.35 10.15 12.05
CA TYR A 9 5.85 9.98 10.70
C TYR A 9 4.71 9.91 9.66
N LEU A 10 3.74 9.02 9.88
CA LEU A 10 2.59 8.87 8.96
C LEU A 10 1.79 10.17 8.83
N GLU A 11 1.56 10.85 9.96
CA GLU A 11 0.83 12.13 9.93
C GLU A 11 1.58 13.18 9.10
N LYS A 12 2.88 13.35 9.35
CA LYS A 12 3.69 14.42 8.77
C LYS A 12 4.09 14.15 7.33
N GLU A 13 4.53 12.93 7.03
CA GLU A 13 5.16 12.61 5.74
C GLU A 13 4.20 11.93 4.74
N VAL A 14 3.06 11.41 5.21
CA VAL A 14 2.13 10.67 4.36
C VAL A 14 0.76 11.32 4.31
N ILE A 15 0.13 11.59 5.47
CA ILE A 15 -1.27 12.05 5.50
C ILE A 15 -1.37 13.53 5.16
N LYS A 16 -0.62 14.40 5.85
CA LYS A 16 -0.65 15.85 5.60
C LYS A 16 -0.24 16.25 4.18
N PRO A 17 0.82 15.65 3.58
CA PRO A 17 1.18 15.93 2.18
C PRO A 17 0.23 15.32 1.15
N ASN A 18 -0.83 14.63 1.59
CA ASN A 18 -1.81 13.96 0.72
C ASN A 18 -1.23 12.79 -0.11
N ASN A 19 -0.20 12.13 0.42
CA ASN A 19 0.41 10.94 -0.19
C ASN A 19 -0.30 9.63 0.23
N CYS A 20 -1.30 9.72 1.11
CA CYS A 20 -2.02 8.55 1.61
C CYS A 20 -2.93 7.98 0.52
N THR A 21 -2.76 6.70 0.21
CA THR A 21 -3.58 5.96 -0.78
C THR A 21 -4.85 5.36 -0.20
N GLY A 22 -5.11 5.52 1.11
CA GLY A 22 -6.27 4.93 1.78
C GLY A 22 -6.23 3.40 1.90
N CYS A 23 -5.06 2.77 1.78
CA CYS A 23 -4.92 1.30 1.75
C CYS A 23 -5.35 0.58 3.04
N GLY A 24 -5.48 1.29 4.17
CA GLY A 24 -5.94 0.75 5.45
C GLY A 24 -4.95 -0.08 6.25
N MET A 25 -3.74 -0.31 5.77
CA MET A 25 -2.73 -1.14 6.45
C MET A 25 -2.41 -0.62 7.86
N CYS A 26 -2.22 0.70 8.00
CA CYS A 26 -1.96 1.32 9.31
C CYS A 26 -3.15 1.18 10.26
N VAL A 27 -4.38 1.32 9.78
CA VAL A 27 -5.59 1.14 10.59
C VAL A 27 -5.72 -0.32 11.05
N ALA A 28 -5.44 -1.28 10.18
CA ALA A 28 -5.51 -2.70 10.49
C ALA A 28 -4.45 -3.14 11.51
N LEU A 29 -3.21 -2.70 11.34
CA LEU A 29 -2.09 -3.11 12.19
C LEU A 29 -1.98 -2.30 13.49
N LEU A 30 -2.35 -1.01 13.47
CA LEU A 30 -2.31 -0.14 14.65
C LEU A 30 -3.68 -0.03 15.33
N GLY A 31 -4.44 -1.11 15.35
CA GLY A 31 -5.82 -1.16 15.85
C GLY A 31 -6.04 -0.46 17.18
N GLY A 32 -6.98 0.49 17.20
CA GLY A 32 -7.31 1.34 18.36
C GLY A 32 -6.36 2.53 18.57
N VAL A 33 -5.35 2.71 17.72
CA VAL A 33 -4.50 3.92 17.68
C VAL A 33 -4.85 4.74 16.43
N MET A 34 -5.09 4.08 15.32
CA MET A 34 -5.56 4.69 14.09
C MET A 34 -6.92 4.15 13.70
N VAL A 35 -7.78 5.01 13.23
CA VAL A 35 -9.10 4.69 12.67
C VAL A 35 -9.31 5.49 11.39
N TYR A 36 -10.27 5.11 10.59
CA TYR A 36 -10.69 5.96 9.48
C TYR A 36 -11.43 7.19 10.00
N LYS A 37 -11.08 8.35 9.48
CA LYS A 37 -11.83 9.58 9.72
C LYS A 37 -13.25 9.44 9.13
N ASN A 38 -14.27 9.81 9.90
CA ASN A 38 -15.67 9.69 9.48
C ASN A 38 -15.91 10.26 8.08
N GLY A 39 -16.52 9.45 7.22
CA GLY A 39 -16.86 9.81 5.84
C GLY A 39 -15.67 9.85 4.87
N THR A 40 -14.48 9.39 5.27
CA THR A 40 -13.30 9.35 4.40
C THR A 40 -12.57 8.01 4.53
N VAL A 41 -11.69 7.72 3.57
CA VAL A 41 -10.75 6.60 3.64
C VAL A 41 -9.39 7.02 4.22
N LEU A 42 -9.28 8.24 4.73
CA LEU A 42 -8.06 8.72 5.35
C LEU A 42 -7.98 8.29 6.81
N PRO A 43 -6.82 7.79 7.26
CA PRO A 43 -6.62 7.43 8.65
C PRO A 43 -6.44 8.68 9.53
N ASP A 44 -6.91 8.58 10.76
CA ASP A 44 -6.75 9.58 11.78
C ASP A 44 -6.35 8.94 13.11
N PHE A 45 -5.69 9.71 13.99
CA PHE A 45 -5.26 9.23 15.30
C PHE A 45 -6.36 9.35 16.32
N VAL A 46 -6.65 8.27 17.04
CA VAL A 46 -7.57 8.26 18.18
C VAL A 46 -6.82 8.38 19.50
N SER A 47 -5.65 7.75 19.61
CA SER A 47 -4.86 7.75 20.84
C SER A 47 -3.37 7.63 20.52
N LYS A 48 -2.60 8.68 20.84
CA LYS A 48 -1.13 8.69 20.73
C LYS A 48 -0.45 7.98 21.92
N LYS A 49 -1.21 7.55 22.94
CA LYS A 49 -0.66 6.98 24.18
C LYS A 49 -0.66 5.45 24.24
N LYS A 50 -1.33 4.77 23.31
CA LYS A 50 -1.38 3.31 23.31
C LYS A 50 -0.04 2.76 22.83
N TYR A 51 0.55 1.88 23.64
CA TYR A 51 1.77 1.17 23.27
C TYR A 51 1.51 0.21 22.10
N ILE A 52 2.39 0.23 21.14
CA ILE A 52 2.43 -0.69 20.00
C ILE A 52 3.83 -1.26 19.93
N GLU A 53 3.95 -2.55 19.72
CA GLU A 53 5.23 -3.20 19.56
C GLU A 53 6.03 -2.61 18.41
N ASP A 54 7.31 -2.41 18.60
CA ASP A 54 8.21 -1.85 17.57
C ASP A 54 8.21 -2.68 16.28
N LYS A 55 8.01 -3.99 16.41
CA LYS A 55 7.87 -4.89 15.26
C LYS A 55 6.68 -4.50 14.38
N VAL A 56 5.53 -4.22 15.00
CA VAL A 56 4.31 -3.80 14.28
C VAL A 56 4.50 -2.42 13.67
N SER A 57 5.10 -1.50 14.39
CA SER A 57 5.41 -0.16 13.89
C SER A 57 6.33 -0.20 12.66
N ASN A 58 7.34 -1.05 12.69
CA ASN A 58 8.24 -1.27 11.55
C ASN A 58 7.52 -1.93 10.36
N MET A 59 6.61 -2.86 10.62
CA MET A 59 5.79 -3.46 9.55
C MET A 59 4.92 -2.40 8.86
N VAL A 60 4.28 -1.50 9.62
CA VAL A 60 3.48 -0.41 9.05
C VAL A 60 4.35 0.52 8.21
N TYR A 61 5.54 0.89 8.70
CA TYR A 61 6.48 1.71 7.95
C TYR A 61 6.86 1.07 6.61
N LEU A 62 7.26 -0.20 6.62
CA LEU A 62 7.70 -0.92 5.42
C LEU A 62 6.56 -1.20 4.43
N ALA A 63 5.33 -1.34 4.92
CA ALA A 63 4.18 -1.69 4.10
C ALA A 63 3.41 -0.47 3.58
N CYS A 64 3.70 0.74 4.06
CA CYS A 64 2.98 1.94 3.67
C CYS A 64 3.34 2.41 2.24
N PRO A 65 2.43 2.31 1.26
CA PRO A 65 2.74 2.75 -0.10
C PRO A 65 2.90 4.27 -0.21
N GLY A 66 2.32 5.04 0.70
CA GLY A 66 2.39 6.51 0.71
C GLY A 66 3.79 7.06 1.04
N HIS A 67 4.62 6.27 1.71
CA HIS A 67 6.03 6.67 1.95
C HIS A 67 6.99 6.16 0.86
N GLY A 68 6.51 5.28 -0.01
CA GLY A 68 7.30 4.65 -1.06
C GLY A 68 7.70 3.21 -0.73
N ILE A 69 7.70 2.39 -1.74
CA ILE A 69 8.06 0.97 -1.64
C ILE A 69 9.27 0.72 -2.53
N SER A 70 10.27 0.02 -2.01
CA SER A 70 11.40 -0.42 -2.83
C SER A 70 10.97 -1.57 -3.75
N TYR A 71 10.32 -1.20 -4.86
CA TYR A 71 9.84 -2.15 -5.86
C TYR A 71 10.93 -3.09 -6.40
N PRO A 72 12.15 -2.60 -6.72
CA PRO A 72 13.23 -3.48 -7.15
C PRO A 72 13.62 -4.54 -6.12
N SER A 73 13.62 -4.18 -4.84
CA SER A 73 13.94 -5.12 -3.76
C SER A 73 12.88 -6.20 -3.62
N LEU A 74 11.60 -5.81 -3.66
CA LEU A 74 10.48 -6.74 -3.61
C LEU A 74 10.46 -7.66 -4.83
N TYR A 75 10.73 -7.10 -6.01
CA TYR A 75 10.76 -7.85 -7.26
C TYR A 75 11.85 -8.92 -7.24
N ARG A 76 13.07 -8.55 -6.81
CA ARG A 76 14.19 -9.48 -6.65
C ARG A 76 13.89 -10.57 -5.61
N LYS A 77 13.27 -10.20 -4.49
CA LYS A 77 12.88 -11.14 -3.45
C LYS A 77 11.86 -12.17 -3.96
N HIS A 78 10.91 -11.75 -4.79
CA HIS A 78 9.83 -12.61 -5.28
C HIS A 78 10.25 -13.47 -6.47
N TYR A 79 10.99 -12.90 -7.42
CA TYR A 79 11.37 -13.57 -8.67
C TYR A 79 12.83 -14.03 -8.74
N GLY A 80 13.66 -13.72 -7.73
CA GLY A 80 15.07 -14.05 -7.69
C GLY A 80 15.97 -13.18 -8.60
N ARG A 81 15.38 -12.38 -9.48
CA ARG A 81 16.07 -11.48 -10.43
C ARG A 81 15.27 -10.22 -10.69
N LEU A 82 15.90 -9.21 -11.25
CA LEU A 82 15.21 -8.04 -11.78
C LEU A 82 14.57 -8.36 -13.15
N PRO A 83 13.54 -7.64 -13.58
CA PRO A 83 12.93 -7.82 -14.88
C PRO A 83 13.85 -7.30 -15.99
N ASP A 84 13.83 -7.95 -17.14
CA ASP A 84 14.53 -7.46 -18.34
C ASP A 84 13.88 -6.18 -18.88
N ASN A 85 12.58 -6.03 -18.65
CA ASN A 85 11.81 -4.85 -19.01
C ASN A 85 10.88 -4.46 -17.86
N TRP A 86 11.03 -3.25 -17.34
CA TRP A 86 10.22 -2.76 -16.21
C TRP A 86 8.77 -2.46 -16.56
N LEU A 87 8.45 -2.26 -17.82
CA LEU A 87 7.09 -1.98 -18.28
C LEU A 87 6.21 -3.24 -18.22
N PHE A 88 6.77 -4.40 -18.61
CA PHE A 88 6.04 -5.67 -18.66
C PHE A 88 6.37 -6.61 -17.51
N GLY A 89 7.46 -6.38 -16.80
CA GLY A 89 7.93 -7.25 -15.74
C GLY A 89 8.44 -8.60 -16.25
N ASN A 90 8.35 -9.64 -15.43
CA ASN A 90 8.67 -11.01 -15.81
C ASN A 90 7.48 -11.65 -16.52
N VAL A 91 7.58 -11.82 -17.82
CA VAL A 91 6.53 -12.39 -18.66
C VAL A 91 6.85 -13.85 -18.96
N LYS A 92 5.95 -14.76 -18.62
CA LYS A 92 6.03 -16.17 -19.04
C LYS A 92 5.42 -16.38 -20.42
N LYS A 93 4.29 -15.75 -20.69
CA LYS A 93 3.56 -15.90 -21.94
C LYS A 93 2.62 -14.71 -22.14
N ILE A 94 2.59 -14.18 -23.34
CA ILE A 94 1.64 -13.15 -23.77
C ILE A 94 0.57 -13.83 -24.63
N ARG A 95 -0.70 -13.54 -24.37
CA ARG A 95 -1.82 -14.00 -25.18
C ARG A 95 -2.74 -12.84 -25.47
N THR A 96 -3.27 -12.79 -26.67
CA THR A 96 -4.36 -11.89 -27.05
C THR A 96 -5.67 -12.67 -27.04
N GLY A 97 -6.74 -12.00 -26.69
CA GLY A 97 -8.06 -12.60 -26.66
C GLY A 97 -9.16 -11.54 -26.61
N TYR A 98 -10.39 -11.99 -26.80
CA TYR A 98 -11.57 -11.15 -26.66
C TYR A 98 -12.70 -11.91 -25.98
N ALA A 99 -13.63 -11.17 -25.37
CA ALA A 99 -14.80 -11.78 -24.76
C ALA A 99 -15.74 -12.33 -25.85
N LEU A 100 -16.21 -13.57 -25.65
CA LEU A 100 -17.20 -14.16 -26.54
C LEU A 100 -18.55 -13.47 -26.40
N ASP A 101 -18.93 -13.06 -25.19
CA ASP A 101 -20.12 -12.26 -24.96
C ASP A 101 -20.01 -10.89 -25.61
N SER A 102 -20.98 -10.56 -26.47
CA SER A 102 -20.96 -9.32 -27.25
C SER A 102 -21.19 -8.07 -26.41
N THR A 103 -21.90 -8.19 -25.28
CA THR A 103 -22.14 -7.06 -24.36
C THR A 103 -20.87 -6.72 -23.60
N ILE A 104 -20.17 -7.73 -23.06
CA ILE A 104 -18.89 -7.55 -22.39
C ILE A 104 -17.87 -6.97 -23.37
N ARG A 105 -17.80 -7.49 -24.59
CA ARG A 105 -16.88 -7.01 -25.62
C ARG A 105 -17.09 -5.55 -25.98
N ARG A 106 -18.34 -5.11 -26.13
CA ARG A 106 -18.67 -3.71 -26.45
C ARG A 106 -18.35 -2.75 -25.30
N ASN A 107 -18.45 -3.23 -24.06
CA ASN A 107 -18.18 -2.43 -22.87
C ASN A 107 -16.74 -2.51 -22.39
N SER A 108 -15.92 -3.41 -22.94
CA SER A 108 -14.49 -3.43 -22.65
C SER A 108 -13.82 -2.26 -23.37
N ALA A 109 -12.97 -1.52 -22.67
CA ALA A 109 -12.13 -0.51 -23.29
C ALA A 109 -11.23 -1.19 -24.33
N SER A 110 -11.41 -0.82 -25.56
CA SER A 110 -10.55 -1.18 -26.67
C SER A 110 -9.42 -0.17 -26.83
#